data_af97e7108ae09d0c0ee3103047298c7e
#
_entry.id   af97e7108ae09d0c0ee3103047298c7e
#
_cell.length_a   1.000
_cell.length_b   1.000
_cell.length_c   1.000
_cell.angle_alpha   90.00
_cell.angle_beta   90.00
_cell.angle_gamma   90.00
#
_symmetry.space_group_name_H-M   'P 1'
#
loop_
_entity.id
_entity.type
_entity.pdbx_description
1 polymer ?
#
loop_
_entity_poly.entity_id
_entity_poly.type
_entity_poly.pdbx_seq_one_letter_code
_entity_poly.pdbx_strand_id
1 'polypeptide(L)'
;MTAQPGDWPDRLFETLKRGGIRQVAYVPDAGHARLIDRCRADDEIRDVALTTEEEGVALAAGAWLGGDRAALLMQSSGVGNCINMLSLARACRFPLLMLITMRGEWEEFNPWQVPMGSITDPVLELCEAEIFRVLEPSEVAGIAQRAVQYVFGQERIAAVILSQQLIGKKVWTK
;
A
#
# COMPACT_ATOMS: atom_id res chain seq x y z
N MET A 1 12.03 20.69 -12.78
CA MET A 1 11.98 20.77 -11.30
C MET A 1 12.53 19.45 -10.78
N THR A 2 13.70 19.44 -10.17
CA THR A 2 14.29 18.25 -9.52
C THR A 2 13.49 17.94 -8.27
N ALA A 3 12.92 16.76 -8.21
CA ALA A 3 12.10 16.29 -7.09
C ALA A 3 12.94 16.24 -5.80
N GLN A 4 12.45 16.86 -4.75
CA GLN A 4 13.05 16.72 -3.42
C GLN A 4 12.74 15.33 -2.86
N PRO A 5 13.67 14.66 -2.14
CA PRO A 5 13.45 13.32 -1.60
C PRO A 5 12.19 13.18 -0.73
N GLY A 6 11.74 14.26 -0.09
CA GLY A 6 10.55 14.28 0.78
C GLY A 6 9.20 14.34 0.06
N ASP A 7 9.15 14.51 -1.27
CA ASP A 7 7.89 14.74 -2.00
C ASP A 7 7.24 13.45 -2.56
N TRP A 8 7.83 12.29 -2.32
CA TRP A 8 7.31 11.04 -2.87
C TRP A 8 5.87 10.70 -2.40
N PRO A 9 5.43 10.97 -1.16
CA PRO A 9 4.05 10.67 -0.76
C PRO A 9 3.03 11.54 -1.50
N ASP A 10 3.37 12.82 -1.79
CA ASP A 10 2.50 13.70 -2.56
C ASP A 10 2.38 13.23 -4.01
N ARG A 11 3.49 12.80 -4.62
CA ARG A 11 3.47 12.24 -5.98
C ARG A 11 2.70 10.92 -6.04
N LEU A 12 2.79 10.10 -5.00
CA LEU A 12 2.00 8.88 -4.86
C LEU A 12 0.52 9.22 -4.78
N PHE A 13 0.14 10.17 -3.92
CA PHE A 13 -1.24 10.67 -3.81
C PHE A 13 -1.80 11.11 -5.17
N GLU A 14 -1.08 12.00 -5.88
CA GLU A 14 -1.52 12.49 -7.20
C GLU A 14 -1.63 11.34 -8.23
N THR A 15 -0.79 10.32 -8.12
CA THR A 15 -0.84 9.16 -9.01
C THR A 15 -2.07 8.29 -8.72
N LEU A 16 -2.38 8.06 -7.45
CA LEU A 16 -3.59 7.33 -7.04
C LEU A 16 -4.86 8.07 -7.50
N LYS A 17 -4.93 9.38 -7.26
CA LYS A 17 -6.06 10.22 -7.64
C LYS A 17 -6.28 10.20 -9.16
N ARG A 18 -5.22 10.38 -9.97
CA ARG A 18 -5.27 10.26 -11.43
C ARG A 18 -5.65 8.86 -11.90
N GLY A 19 -5.29 7.84 -11.13
CA GLY A 19 -5.68 6.44 -11.35
C GLY A 19 -7.13 6.13 -11.03
N GLY A 20 -7.90 7.13 -10.57
CA GLY A 20 -9.31 6.99 -10.24
C GLY A 20 -9.57 6.33 -8.88
N ILE A 21 -8.58 6.29 -7.99
CA ILE A 21 -8.80 5.82 -6.61
C ILE A 21 -9.72 6.83 -5.92
N ARG A 22 -10.82 6.32 -5.34
CA ARG A 22 -11.83 7.10 -4.62
C ARG A 22 -11.96 6.68 -3.15
N GLN A 23 -11.46 5.51 -2.80
CA GLN A 23 -11.48 5.02 -1.43
C GLN A 23 -10.07 4.56 -1.03
N VAL A 24 -9.64 4.98 0.15
CA VAL A 24 -8.34 4.60 0.73
C VAL A 24 -8.59 4.06 2.12
N ALA A 25 -8.38 2.75 2.30
CA ALA A 25 -8.48 2.09 3.58
C ALA A 25 -7.08 1.92 4.19
N TYR A 26 -6.93 2.08 5.49
CA TYR A 26 -5.62 1.98 6.14
C TYR A 26 -5.71 1.64 7.62
N VAL A 27 -4.73 0.91 8.11
CA VAL A 27 -4.36 0.93 9.52
C VAL A 27 -3.32 2.04 9.70
N PRO A 28 -3.48 2.95 10.70
CA PRO A 28 -2.56 4.06 10.88
C PRO A 28 -1.10 3.60 11.01
N ASP A 29 -0.24 4.08 10.11
CA ASP A 29 1.18 3.78 10.07
C ASP A 29 2.01 5.06 9.79
N ALA A 30 3.13 5.20 10.50
CA ALA A 30 4.00 6.36 10.35
C ALA A 30 4.62 6.49 8.95
N GLY A 31 4.86 5.35 8.26
CA GLY A 31 5.38 5.34 6.89
C GLY A 31 4.40 5.91 5.87
N HIS A 32 3.10 5.78 6.14
CA HIS A 32 2.04 6.33 5.32
C HIS A 32 1.46 7.66 5.81
N ALA A 33 1.94 8.21 6.94
CA ALA A 33 1.29 9.35 7.61
C ALA A 33 0.97 10.50 6.65
N ARG A 34 1.96 10.97 5.86
CA ARG A 34 1.76 12.08 4.91
C ARG A 34 0.75 11.72 3.80
N LEU A 35 0.77 10.49 3.30
CA LEU A 35 -0.21 10.03 2.30
C LEU A 35 -1.62 10.00 2.89
N ILE A 36 -1.77 9.49 4.10
CA ILE A 36 -3.05 9.47 4.84
C ILE A 36 -3.58 10.89 5.04
N ASP A 37 -2.72 11.82 5.48
CA ASP A 37 -3.11 13.22 5.67
C ASP A 37 -3.57 13.88 4.36
N ARG A 38 -2.93 13.56 3.23
CA ARG A 38 -3.37 14.02 1.92
C ARG A 38 -4.74 13.46 1.52
N CYS A 39 -4.98 12.16 1.79
CA CYS A 39 -6.27 11.54 1.54
C CYS A 39 -7.39 12.17 2.37
N ARG A 40 -7.13 12.43 3.66
CA ARG A 40 -8.09 13.08 4.58
C ARG A 40 -8.44 14.51 4.18
N ALA A 41 -7.50 15.22 3.58
CA ALA A 41 -7.69 16.60 3.16
C ALA A 41 -8.37 16.76 1.79
N ASP A 42 -8.65 15.66 1.09
CA ASP A 42 -9.20 15.67 -0.26
C ASP A 42 -10.65 15.19 -0.27
N ASP A 43 -11.57 16.07 -0.65
CA ASP A 43 -13.02 15.82 -0.64
C ASP A 43 -13.48 14.75 -1.66
N GLU A 44 -12.63 14.36 -2.62
CA GLU A 44 -12.94 13.34 -3.62
C GLU A 44 -12.48 11.93 -3.19
N ILE A 45 -11.71 11.83 -2.10
CA ILE A 45 -11.23 10.56 -1.57
C ILE A 45 -11.89 10.27 -0.23
N ARG A 46 -12.57 9.16 -0.15
CA ARG A 46 -13.08 8.63 1.12
C ARG A 46 -11.97 7.87 1.82
N ASP A 47 -11.43 8.43 2.90
CA ASP A 47 -10.49 7.75 3.77
C ASP A 47 -11.21 6.94 4.85
N VAL A 48 -10.73 5.72 5.11
CA VAL A 48 -11.33 4.81 6.09
C VAL A 48 -10.24 4.22 6.98
N ALA A 49 -10.21 4.62 8.24
CA ALA A 49 -9.35 4.00 9.24
C ALA A 49 -9.94 2.64 9.65
N LEU A 50 -9.11 1.61 9.60
CA LEU A 50 -9.46 0.22 9.89
C LEU A 50 -9.03 -0.18 11.31
N THR A 51 -9.66 -1.21 11.85
CA THR A 51 -9.24 -1.86 13.08
C THR A 51 -8.09 -2.85 12.80
N THR A 52 -8.18 -3.57 11.67
CA THR A 52 -7.20 -4.54 11.20
C THR A 52 -7.15 -4.57 9.67
N GLU A 53 -6.03 -4.96 9.09
CA GLU A 53 -5.77 -4.81 7.65
C GLU A 53 -6.68 -5.66 6.76
N GLU A 54 -7.09 -6.84 7.21
CA GLU A 54 -8.00 -7.71 6.44
C GLU A 54 -9.37 -7.08 6.17
N GLU A 55 -9.85 -6.15 7.02
CA GLU A 55 -11.08 -5.40 6.75
C GLU A 55 -10.98 -4.60 5.45
N GLY A 56 -9.77 -4.11 5.13
CA GLY A 56 -9.49 -3.35 3.91
C GLY A 56 -9.64 -4.18 2.63
N VAL A 57 -9.40 -5.49 2.69
CA VAL A 57 -9.65 -6.38 1.55
C VAL A 57 -11.15 -6.47 1.26
N ALA A 58 -11.98 -6.61 2.31
CA ALA A 58 -13.43 -6.62 2.16
C ALA A 58 -13.97 -5.26 1.69
N LEU A 59 -13.40 -4.14 2.22
CA LEU A 59 -13.75 -2.80 1.76
C LEU A 59 -13.44 -2.62 0.27
N ALA A 60 -12.26 -3.06 -0.19
CA ALA A 60 -11.89 -2.97 -1.61
C ALA A 60 -12.84 -3.77 -2.51
N ALA A 61 -13.28 -4.95 -2.07
CA ALA A 61 -14.30 -5.74 -2.77
C ALA A 61 -15.64 -4.98 -2.87
N GLY A 62 -16.09 -4.38 -1.77
CA GLY A 62 -17.31 -3.57 -1.73
C GLY A 62 -17.23 -2.33 -2.62
N ALA A 63 -16.09 -1.63 -2.60
CA ALA A 63 -15.83 -0.48 -3.45
C ALA A 63 -15.93 -0.87 -4.94
N TRP A 64 -15.26 -1.96 -5.33
CA TRP A 64 -15.30 -2.48 -6.70
C TRP A 64 -16.72 -2.83 -7.16
N LEU A 65 -17.49 -3.52 -6.31
CA LEU A 65 -18.90 -3.84 -6.58
C LEU A 65 -19.77 -2.57 -6.71
N GLY A 66 -19.42 -1.52 -6.00
CA GLY A 66 -20.06 -0.20 -6.06
C GLY A 66 -19.61 0.66 -7.25
N GLY A 67 -18.63 0.21 -8.05
CA GLY A 67 -18.09 0.94 -9.20
C GLY A 67 -16.92 1.88 -8.85
N ASP A 68 -16.41 1.83 -7.61
CA ASP A 68 -15.27 2.61 -7.16
C ASP A 68 -13.96 1.80 -7.18
N ARG A 69 -12.85 2.52 -7.28
CA ARG A 69 -11.50 1.95 -7.09
C ARG A 69 -11.00 2.27 -5.68
N ALA A 70 -10.49 1.26 -5.00
CA ALA A 70 -9.91 1.41 -3.67
C ALA A 70 -8.42 1.04 -3.63
N ALA A 71 -7.70 1.61 -2.68
CA ALA A 71 -6.35 1.22 -2.30
C ALA A 71 -6.31 0.90 -0.80
N LEU A 72 -5.53 -0.13 -0.44
CA LEU A 72 -5.31 -0.55 0.95
C LEU A 72 -3.87 -0.23 1.35
N LEU A 73 -3.72 0.60 2.38
CA LEU A 73 -2.43 0.99 2.94
C LEU A 73 -2.16 0.19 4.21
N MET A 74 -0.97 -0.40 4.30
CA MET A 74 -0.56 -1.16 5.47
C MET A 74 0.95 -1.16 5.64
N GLN A 75 1.40 -1.56 6.81
CA GLN A 75 2.78 -1.92 7.07
C GLN A 75 3.02 -3.38 6.68
N SER A 76 4.27 -3.81 6.46
CA SER A 76 4.61 -5.21 6.15
C SER A 76 4.06 -6.23 7.17
N SER A 77 3.96 -5.85 8.45
CA SER A 77 3.31 -6.69 9.47
C SER A 77 1.83 -6.94 9.19
N GLY A 78 1.13 -5.99 8.58
CA GLY A 78 -0.28 -6.12 8.22
C GLY A 78 -0.55 -7.13 7.11
N VAL A 79 0.45 -7.43 6.27
CA VAL A 79 0.35 -8.51 5.27
C VAL A 79 0.05 -9.86 5.94
N GLY A 80 0.64 -10.10 7.11
CA GLY A 80 0.36 -11.31 7.90
C GLY A 80 -1.11 -11.47 8.28
N ASN A 81 -1.80 -10.37 8.56
CA ASN A 81 -3.23 -10.37 8.89
C ASN A 81 -4.12 -10.63 7.66
N CYS A 82 -3.61 -10.33 6.46
CA CYS A 82 -4.38 -10.43 5.21
C CYS A 82 -4.31 -11.79 4.51
N ILE A 83 -3.39 -12.69 4.88
CA ILE A 83 -3.07 -13.91 4.10
C ILE A 83 -4.33 -14.70 3.71
N ASN A 84 -5.21 -14.98 4.67
CA ASN A 84 -6.46 -15.68 4.38
C ASN A 84 -7.41 -14.85 3.50
N MET A 85 -7.50 -13.54 3.74
CA MET A 85 -8.40 -12.66 3.00
C MET A 85 -7.94 -12.39 1.56
N LEU A 86 -6.65 -12.50 1.25
CA LEU A 86 -6.14 -12.41 -0.12
C LEU A 86 -6.71 -13.51 -1.01
N SER A 87 -7.06 -14.68 -0.43
CA SER A 87 -7.74 -15.75 -1.17
C SER A 87 -9.13 -15.34 -1.66
N LEU A 88 -9.81 -14.41 -0.97
CA LEU A 88 -11.09 -13.86 -1.42
C LEU A 88 -10.91 -13.05 -2.71
N ALA A 89 -9.91 -12.16 -2.75
CA ALA A 89 -9.62 -11.36 -3.95
C ALA A 89 -9.29 -12.26 -5.16
N ARG A 90 -8.52 -13.33 -4.92
CA ARG A 90 -8.18 -14.32 -5.94
C ARG A 90 -9.42 -15.09 -6.43
N ALA A 91 -10.20 -15.66 -5.51
CA ALA A 91 -11.36 -16.49 -5.84
C ALA A 91 -12.47 -15.70 -6.53
N CYS A 92 -12.74 -14.48 -6.06
CA CYS A 92 -13.80 -13.61 -6.58
C CYS A 92 -13.33 -12.72 -7.75
N ARG A 93 -12.02 -12.69 -8.05
CA ARG A 93 -11.41 -11.94 -9.15
C ARG A 93 -11.71 -10.44 -9.12
N PHE A 94 -11.71 -9.83 -7.96
CA PHE A 94 -11.77 -8.37 -7.88
C PHE A 94 -10.36 -7.76 -7.77
N PRO A 95 -10.15 -6.56 -8.34
CA PRO A 95 -8.86 -5.89 -8.29
C PRO A 95 -8.54 -5.44 -6.86
N LEU A 96 -7.31 -5.69 -6.42
CA LEU A 96 -6.84 -5.26 -5.10
C LEU A 96 -5.47 -4.59 -5.23
N LEU A 97 -5.42 -3.29 -4.95
CA LEU A 97 -4.19 -2.51 -4.88
C LEU A 97 -3.78 -2.35 -3.42
N MET A 98 -2.61 -2.87 -3.07
CA MET A 98 -2.00 -2.70 -1.74
C MET A 98 -0.77 -1.79 -1.84
N LEU A 99 -0.63 -0.87 -0.89
CA LEU A 99 0.57 -0.04 -0.72
C LEU A 99 1.17 -0.42 0.64
N ILE A 100 2.37 -0.98 0.61
CA ILE A 100 2.97 -1.63 1.78
C ILE A 100 4.27 -0.92 2.14
N THR A 101 4.32 -0.32 3.33
CA THR A 101 5.55 0.24 3.91
C THR A 101 6.35 -0.87 4.58
N MET A 102 7.59 -1.05 4.16
CA MET A 102 8.43 -2.12 4.70
C MET A 102 9.01 -1.81 6.07
N ARG A 103 9.06 -2.84 6.90
CA ARG A 103 9.80 -2.92 8.15
C ARG A 103 10.64 -4.20 8.15
N GLY A 104 11.69 -4.22 8.94
CA GLY A 104 12.50 -5.42 9.14
C GLY A 104 13.50 -5.74 8.03
N GLU A 105 13.76 -4.82 7.10
CA GLU A 105 14.71 -5.05 5.99
C GLU A 105 15.95 -4.14 6.02
N TRP A 106 15.88 -2.97 6.67
CA TRP A 106 17.01 -2.04 6.71
C TRP A 106 17.03 -1.22 7.99
N GLU A 107 18.16 -1.23 8.72
CA GLU A 107 18.34 -0.50 9.98
C GLU A 107 17.15 -0.60 10.95
N GLU A 108 16.54 -1.78 11.03
CA GLU A 108 15.36 -1.99 11.87
C GLU A 108 15.75 -2.04 13.36
N PHE A 109 15.19 -1.11 14.15
CA PHE A 109 15.46 -1.06 15.58
C PHE A 109 14.57 -2.03 16.39
N ASN A 110 13.45 -2.48 15.81
CA ASN A 110 12.52 -3.40 16.45
C ASN A 110 12.68 -4.81 15.86
N PRO A 111 13.48 -5.71 16.50
CA PRO A 111 13.86 -6.99 15.90
C PRO A 111 12.67 -7.92 15.64
N TRP A 112 11.55 -7.73 16.32
CA TRP A 112 10.37 -8.56 16.07
C TRP A 112 9.67 -8.26 14.73
N GLN A 113 10.00 -7.15 14.07
CA GLN A 113 9.55 -6.84 12.72
C GLN A 113 10.32 -7.61 11.63
N VAL A 114 11.53 -8.10 11.94
CA VAL A 114 12.41 -8.76 10.97
C VAL A 114 11.81 -10.03 10.37
N PRO A 115 11.19 -10.94 11.16
CA PRO A 115 10.61 -12.15 10.59
C PRO A 115 9.55 -11.84 9.53
N MET A 116 8.61 -10.92 9.80
CA MET A 116 7.58 -10.56 8.83
C MET A 116 8.16 -9.80 7.64
N GLY A 117 9.13 -8.89 7.89
CA GLY A 117 9.83 -8.17 6.82
C GLY A 117 10.48 -9.12 5.81
N SER A 118 11.12 -10.19 6.30
CA SER A 118 11.83 -11.15 5.44
C SER A 118 10.90 -12.06 4.62
N ILE A 119 9.65 -12.26 5.04
CA ILE A 119 8.69 -13.14 4.35
C ILE A 119 7.58 -12.40 3.62
N THR A 120 7.52 -11.08 3.67
CA THR A 120 6.47 -10.28 3.03
C THR A 120 6.35 -10.57 1.54
N ASP A 121 7.45 -10.47 0.79
CA ASP A 121 7.44 -10.75 -0.65
C ASP A 121 7.07 -12.21 -0.96
N PRO A 122 7.72 -13.24 -0.35
CA PRO A 122 7.33 -14.63 -0.54
C PRO A 122 5.85 -14.92 -0.25
N VAL A 123 5.28 -14.33 0.79
CA VAL A 123 3.86 -14.52 1.11
C VAL A 123 2.95 -13.89 0.05
N LEU A 124 3.26 -12.69 -0.41
CA LEU A 124 2.51 -12.02 -1.48
C LEU A 124 2.57 -12.80 -2.79
N GLU A 125 3.74 -13.33 -3.16
CA GLU A 125 3.92 -14.18 -4.34
C GLU A 125 3.09 -15.46 -4.25
N LEU A 126 3.08 -16.14 -3.10
CA LEU A 126 2.25 -17.32 -2.86
C LEU A 126 0.74 -16.99 -2.93
N CYS A 127 0.36 -15.76 -2.60
CA CYS A 127 -1.01 -15.27 -2.76
C CYS A 127 -1.31 -14.75 -4.19
N GLU A 128 -0.38 -14.94 -5.14
CA GLU A 128 -0.49 -14.50 -6.54
C GLU A 128 -0.64 -12.99 -6.70
N ALA A 129 -0.09 -12.20 -5.78
CA ALA A 129 0.02 -10.76 -5.93
C ALA A 129 1.26 -10.38 -6.74
N GLU A 130 1.08 -9.50 -7.74
CA GLU A 130 2.21 -8.92 -8.48
C GLU A 130 2.92 -7.90 -7.60
N ILE A 131 4.26 -7.96 -7.54
CA ILE A 131 5.07 -7.09 -6.69
C ILE A 131 5.70 -5.97 -7.50
N PHE A 132 5.43 -4.74 -7.10
CA PHE A 132 6.02 -3.50 -7.63
C PHE A 132 6.88 -2.85 -6.54
N ARG A 133 8.17 -3.17 -6.49
CA ARG A 133 9.08 -2.65 -5.46
C ARG A 133 9.61 -1.26 -5.84
N VAL A 134 9.58 -0.35 -4.87
CA VAL A 134 10.11 1.02 -4.97
C VAL A 134 11.29 1.17 -4.02
N LEU A 135 12.44 1.55 -4.55
CA LEU A 135 13.66 1.79 -3.78
C LEU A 135 13.96 3.29 -3.66
N GLU A 136 13.68 4.05 -4.73
CA GLU A 136 14.05 5.46 -4.82
C GLU A 136 12.84 6.39 -4.93
N PRO A 137 12.89 7.58 -4.32
CA PRO A 137 11.80 8.56 -4.38
C PRO A 137 11.38 8.95 -5.81
N SER A 138 12.32 8.94 -6.76
CA SER A 138 12.07 9.28 -8.17
C SER A 138 11.18 8.28 -8.89
N GLU A 139 11.17 7.02 -8.46
CA GLU A 139 10.47 5.90 -9.11
C GLU A 139 9.01 5.78 -8.67
N VAL A 140 8.66 6.33 -7.51
CA VAL A 140 7.36 6.13 -6.85
C VAL A 140 6.19 6.33 -7.80
N ALA A 141 6.13 7.48 -8.47
CA ALA A 141 5.00 7.81 -9.34
C ALA A 141 4.88 6.85 -10.54
N GLY A 142 5.99 6.53 -11.18
CA GLY A 142 6.01 5.63 -12.34
C GLY A 142 5.65 4.19 -11.97
N ILE A 143 6.16 3.70 -10.86
CA ILE A 143 5.87 2.36 -10.36
C ILE A 143 4.41 2.25 -9.90
N ALA A 144 3.92 3.21 -9.12
CA ALA A 144 2.54 3.25 -8.68
C ALA A 144 1.56 3.33 -9.87
N GLN A 145 1.87 4.12 -10.90
CA GLN A 145 1.05 4.19 -12.10
C GLN A 145 0.95 2.84 -12.81
N ARG A 146 2.06 2.12 -12.96
CA ARG A 146 2.05 0.75 -13.54
C ARG A 146 1.23 -0.22 -12.70
N ALA A 147 1.37 -0.17 -11.37
CA ALA A 147 0.58 -1.01 -10.47
C ALA A 147 -0.93 -0.74 -10.59
N VAL A 148 -1.34 0.54 -10.61
CA VAL A 148 -2.75 0.93 -10.82
C VAL A 148 -3.28 0.40 -12.16
N GLN A 149 -2.52 0.57 -13.25
CA GLN A 149 -2.90 0.07 -14.58
C GLN A 149 -3.01 -1.45 -14.59
N TYR A 150 -2.08 -2.16 -13.97
CA TYR A 150 -2.09 -3.62 -13.87
C TYR A 150 -3.32 -4.11 -13.08
N VAL A 151 -3.55 -3.55 -11.90
CA VAL A 151 -4.65 -3.96 -11.01
C VAL A 151 -6.01 -3.75 -11.67
N PHE A 152 -6.30 -2.53 -12.09
CA PHE A 152 -7.64 -2.17 -12.57
C PHE A 152 -7.85 -2.42 -14.07
N GLY A 153 -6.78 -2.58 -14.84
CA GLY A 153 -6.88 -2.94 -16.26
C GLY A 153 -6.97 -4.44 -16.51
N GLN A 154 -6.50 -5.27 -15.56
CA GLN A 154 -6.47 -6.73 -15.70
C GLN A 154 -7.23 -7.46 -14.60
N GLU A 155 -7.87 -6.73 -13.68
CA GLU A 155 -8.58 -7.28 -12.50
C GLU A 155 -7.69 -8.24 -11.69
N ARG A 156 -6.52 -7.71 -11.25
CA ARG A 156 -5.49 -8.48 -10.56
C ARG A 156 -5.20 -7.92 -9.17
N ILE A 157 -4.45 -8.69 -8.41
CA ILE A 157 -3.91 -8.29 -7.11
C ILE A 157 -2.49 -7.78 -7.33
N ALA A 158 -2.16 -6.62 -6.76
CA ALA A 158 -0.79 -6.14 -6.72
C ALA A 158 -0.44 -5.43 -5.42
N ALA A 159 0.84 -5.51 -5.07
CA ALA A 159 1.45 -4.81 -3.95
C ALA A 159 2.54 -3.85 -4.44
N VAL A 160 2.40 -2.56 -4.13
CA VAL A 160 3.49 -1.60 -4.25
C VAL A 160 4.26 -1.61 -2.94
N ILE A 161 5.47 -2.15 -2.98
CA ILE A 161 6.36 -2.27 -1.82
C ILE A 161 7.22 -1.02 -1.71
N LEU A 162 6.98 -0.23 -0.69
CA LEU A 162 7.77 0.96 -0.36
C LEU A 162 8.90 0.53 0.58
N SER A 163 10.14 0.49 0.09
CA SER A 163 11.28 -0.01 0.86
C SER A 163 11.50 0.78 2.15
N GLN A 164 12.09 0.15 3.16
CA GLN A 164 12.42 0.83 4.40
C GLN A 164 13.47 1.94 4.19
N GLN A 165 14.36 1.82 3.21
CA GLN A 165 15.29 2.88 2.82
C GLN A 165 14.57 4.12 2.27
N LEU A 166 13.53 3.93 1.46
CA LEU A 166 12.69 5.01 0.93
C LEU A 166 11.97 5.77 2.05
N ILE A 167 11.42 5.04 3.02
CA ILE A 167 10.66 5.61 4.15
C ILE A 167 11.61 6.34 5.12
N GLY A 168 12.83 5.87 5.23
CA GLY A 168 13.84 6.39 6.14
C GLY A 168 13.84 5.71 7.52
N LYS A 169 14.92 5.95 8.26
CA LYS A 169 15.11 5.40 9.59
C LYS A 169 14.12 5.98 10.60
N LYS A 170 13.42 5.13 11.30
CA LYS A 170 12.57 5.56 12.42
C LYS A 170 13.45 5.89 13.64
N VAL A 171 13.38 7.12 14.12
CA VAL A 171 14.09 7.58 15.31
C VAL A 171 13.06 7.80 16.42
N TRP A 172 13.28 7.18 17.58
CA TRP A 172 12.47 7.49 18.75
C TRP A 172 12.91 8.83 19.34
N THR A 173 12.07 9.83 19.25
CA THR A 173 12.17 11.02 20.11
C THR A 173 11.52 10.67 21.44
N LYS A 174 12.31 10.82 22.53
CA LYS A 174 11.82 10.69 23.91
C LYS A 174 10.89 11.85 24.23
#